data_e1432414a31ac024a41a92d1603c7a25
#
_entry.id   e1432414a31ac024a41a92d1603c7a25
#
_cell.length_a   1.000
_cell.length_b   1.000
_cell.length_c   1.000
_cell.angle_alpha   90.00
_cell.angle_beta   90.00
_cell.angle_gamma   90.00
#
_symmetry.space_group_name_H-M   'P 1'
#
loop_
_entity.id
_entity.type
_entity.pdbx_description
1 polymer ?
#
loop_
_entity_poly.entity_id
_entity_poly.type
_entity_poly.pdbx_seq_one_letter_code
_entity_poly.pdbx_strand_id
1 'polypeptide(L)'
;VRSSAASDVYKRQRWEQRKELMRDVIIYMRNNPSILFYESGNESISREHMVEMIAIRDQYDPYGGRAIGSREMLDIREAEYGGEMLYVNKSEHHPMIQTEYCRDEGLRKYWDEYSYPFHKQGDGPLHKGQDAGAYNQNQDRLAVEFVRRWYDLWRERPGTGRRVNSGGAKIVFSDTQTYGRGAENYRRSGVVDPLRIPKDGFFAHKVMWDGWVDVENYHTHIIGHWNYTPDVRKPVYVVSSGDAVELFVNGKSKGFGRQDYRFLFTFDSVQWEKGTIEAISYDEQHKELSRHSLQTVGEPERLKLTLMHSPQGVFADGADIAMVQVEVVDGNGERCPLANHKIKFDLQGPAEWRGGIAQAADNYVLAKELPVECGITRVMIRSTTQPGNVVLKVAAEGLASEEIAFSTQPVEVKNGLSTFFPSVGLPSRFDRGETPSSPSYKETKVDVRVADVTAGTNQRDAGKSFDDNELSEWKNDGRLNTAWITYKLERRAEIDDICIKLTGWRQRSYPLEVYAGEHLIWSGNTEKSLGYVHLMIDRPVRSDEITIRLKGATQDSDAFGQIIEVVAVSYTHLRA
;
A
#
# COMPACT_ATOMS: atom_id res chain seq x y z
N VAL A 1 -6.98 47.38 -11.72
CA VAL A 1 -7.67 46.27 -12.38
C VAL A 1 -6.62 45.41 -13.04
N ARG A 2 -6.24 44.31 -12.39
CA ARG A 2 -5.45 43.29 -13.08
C ARG A 2 -6.39 42.62 -14.06
N SER A 3 -6.15 42.85 -15.32
CA SER A 3 -6.96 42.39 -16.43
C SER A 3 -7.08 40.86 -16.41
N SER A 4 -8.30 40.34 -16.42
CA SER A 4 -8.61 38.93 -16.68
C SER A 4 -7.92 38.43 -17.94
N ALA A 5 -7.76 39.28 -18.94
CA ALA A 5 -7.07 39.01 -20.20
C ALA A 5 -5.59 38.59 -20.00
N ALA A 6 -4.85 39.21 -19.08
CA ALA A 6 -3.45 38.84 -18.84
C ALA A 6 -3.35 37.45 -18.17
N SER A 7 -4.28 37.11 -17.27
CA SER A 7 -4.39 35.78 -16.68
C SER A 7 -4.72 34.71 -17.73
N ASP A 8 -5.61 35.02 -18.65
CA ASP A 8 -6.04 34.08 -19.70
C ASP A 8 -4.94 33.88 -20.78
N VAL A 9 -4.20 34.93 -21.11
CA VAL A 9 -3.01 34.81 -21.98
C VAL A 9 -1.95 33.94 -21.33
N TYR A 10 -1.69 34.12 -20.03
CA TYR A 10 -0.71 33.32 -19.30
C TYR A 10 -1.13 31.84 -19.19
N LYS A 11 -2.40 31.56 -18.94
CA LYS A 11 -2.94 30.19 -18.93
C LYS A 11 -2.83 29.53 -20.31
N ARG A 12 -3.12 30.27 -21.38
CA ARG A 12 -2.99 29.78 -22.75
C ARG A 12 -1.55 29.46 -23.10
N GLN A 13 -0.59 30.35 -22.76
CA GLN A 13 0.83 30.09 -23.01
C GLN A 13 1.34 28.84 -22.28
N ARG A 14 0.90 28.62 -21.03
CA ARG A 14 1.25 27.41 -20.29
C ARG A 14 0.65 26.14 -20.92
N TRP A 15 -0.53 26.25 -21.49
CA TRP A 15 -1.14 25.14 -22.19
C TRP A 15 -0.41 24.80 -23.50
N GLU A 16 -0.05 25.79 -24.30
CA GLU A 16 0.77 25.57 -25.51
C GLU A 16 2.09 24.91 -25.16
N GLN A 17 2.76 25.33 -24.10
CA GLN A 17 3.98 24.68 -23.61
C GLN A 17 3.75 23.21 -23.21
N ARG A 18 2.62 22.88 -22.61
CA ARG A 18 2.27 21.48 -22.30
C ARG A 18 2.05 20.64 -23.55
N LYS A 19 1.44 21.20 -24.56
CA LYS A 19 1.27 20.54 -25.87
C LYS A 19 2.61 20.26 -26.54
N GLU A 20 3.52 21.23 -26.51
CA GLU A 20 4.88 21.04 -27.03
C GLU A 20 5.61 19.92 -26.27
N LEU A 21 5.53 19.94 -24.95
CA LEU A 21 6.13 18.89 -24.12
C LEU A 21 5.54 17.50 -24.45
N MET A 22 4.23 17.40 -24.58
CA MET A 22 3.56 16.12 -24.93
C MET A 22 4.01 15.63 -26.29
N ARG A 23 4.08 16.51 -27.28
CA ARG A 23 4.62 16.20 -28.61
C ARG A 23 6.04 15.63 -28.51
N ASP A 24 6.91 16.31 -27.81
CA ASP A 24 8.32 15.94 -27.69
C ASP A 24 8.49 14.61 -26.95
N VAL A 25 7.72 14.38 -25.90
CA VAL A 25 7.70 13.09 -25.17
C VAL A 25 7.26 11.96 -26.09
N ILE A 26 6.19 12.15 -26.84
CA ILE A 26 5.68 11.14 -27.79
C ILE A 26 6.73 10.83 -28.86
N ILE A 27 7.32 11.85 -29.51
CA ILE A 27 8.36 11.66 -30.52
C ILE A 27 9.55 10.90 -29.95
N TYR A 28 9.98 11.24 -28.75
CA TYR A 28 11.13 10.61 -28.10
C TYR A 28 10.84 9.17 -27.69
N MET A 29 9.62 8.86 -27.21
CA MET A 29 9.28 7.60 -26.57
C MET A 29 8.57 6.59 -27.47
N ARG A 30 7.95 7.02 -28.57
CA ARG A 30 7.07 6.18 -29.42
C ARG A 30 7.70 4.88 -29.94
N ASN A 31 9.01 4.85 -30.12
CA ASN A 31 9.73 3.66 -30.57
C ASN A 31 10.16 2.72 -29.42
N ASN A 32 9.81 3.08 -28.18
CA ASN A 32 10.12 2.26 -27.03
C ASN A 32 8.96 1.28 -26.76
N PRO A 33 9.17 -0.04 -26.88
CA PRO A 33 8.13 -1.05 -26.68
C PRO A 33 7.62 -1.12 -25.25
N SER A 34 8.36 -0.57 -24.27
CA SER A 34 7.94 -0.53 -22.87
C SER A 34 6.89 0.55 -22.56
N ILE A 35 6.60 1.45 -23.49
CA ILE A 35 5.54 2.45 -23.33
C ILE A 35 4.21 1.80 -23.68
N LEU A 36 3.31 1.72 -22.71
CA LEU A 36 1.99 1.11 -22.85
C LEU A 36 0.91 2.13 -23.18
N PHE A 37 0.97 3.31 -22.55
CA PHE A 37 -0.01 4.39 -22.71
C PHE A 37 0.64 5.74 -22.38
N TYR A 38 -0.05 6.82 -22.73
CA TYR A 38 0.37 8.19 -22.43
C TYR A 38 -0.56 8.82 -21.41
N GLU A 39 0.00 9.49 -20.41
CA GLU A 39 -0.73 10.30 -19.45
C GLU A 39 -0.58 11.78 -19.77
N SER A 40 -1.71 12.44 -20.05
CA SER A 40 -1.74 13.81 -20.58
C SER A 40 -1.76 14.91 -19.52
N GLY A 41 -1.88 14.54 -18.24
CA GLY A 41 -1.88 15.52 -17.15
C GLY A 41 -1.98 14.86 -15.78
N ASN A 42 -1.68 15.66 -14.75
CA ASN A 42 -1.91 15.31 -13.36
C ASN A 42 -3.19 16.00 -12.86
N GLU A 43 -4.03 15.31 -12.11
CA GLU A 43 -5.26 15.86 -11.53
C GLU A 43 -6.24 16.40 -12.57
N SER A 44 -6.59 15.61 -13.58
CA SER A 44 -7.55 15.98 -14.61
C SER A 44 -7.09 17.14 -15.54
N ILE A 45 -7.61 17.14 -16.74
CA ILE A 45 -7.57 18.25 -17.70
C ILE A 45 -8.97 18.45 -18.26
N SER A 46 -9.24 19.58 -18.91
CA SER A 46 -10.56 19.78 -19.51
C SER A 46 -10.78 18.84 -20.70
N ARG A 47 -12.05 18.64 -21.05
CA ARG A 47 -12.44 17.86 -22.24
C ARG A 47 -11.77 18.40 -23.52
N GLU A 48 -11.78 19.71 -23.70
CA GLU A 48 -11.18 20.37 -24.87
C GLU A 48 -9.68 20.12 -24.93
N HIS A 49 -9.01 20.19 -23.79
CA HIS A 49 -7.58 19.89 -23.67
C HIS A 49 -7.28 18.41 -23.95
N MET A 50 -8.15 17.48 -23.55
CA MET A 50 -7.99 16.06 -23.86
C MET A 50 -8.06 15.80 -25.35
N VAL A 51 -9.00 16.43 -26.06
CA VAL A 51 -9.11 16.35 -27.53
C VAL A 51 -7.83 16.83 -28.22
N GLU A 52 -7.23 17.93 -27.75
CA GLU A 52 -5.95 18.42 -28.30
C GLU A 52 -4.80 17.44 -28.04
N MET A 53 -4.74 16.81 -26.86
CA MET A 53 -3.71 15.80 -26.53
C MET A 53 -3.86 14.53 -27.36
N ILE A 54 -5.09 14.08 -27.64
CA ILE A 54 -5.37 12.97 -28.54
C ILE A 54 -4.89 13.31 -29.96
N ALA A 55 -5.19 14.50 -30.45
CA ALA A 55 -4.73 14.93 -31.77
C ALA A 55 -3.20 14.94 -31.91
N ILE A 56 -2.48 15.32 -30.85
CA ILE A 56 -1.02 15.25 -30.79
C ILE A 56 -0.55 13.79 -30.85
N ARG A 57 -1.15 12.89 -30.05
CA ARG A 57 -0.83 11.47 -30.09
C ARG A 57 -1.07 10.90 -31.50
N ASP A 58 -2.21 11.15 -32.10
CA ASP A 58 -2.58 10.64 -33.41
C ASP A 58 -1.64 11.13 -34.51
N GLN A 59 -1.18 12.36 -34.42
CA GLN A 59 -0.22 12.94 -35.36
C GLN A 59 1.18 12.34 -35.25
N TYR A 60 1.67 12.10 -34.03
CA TYR A 60 3.08 11.76 -33.79
C TYR A 60 3.32 10.27 -33.42
N ASP A 61 2.28 9.53 -33.06
CA ASP A 61 2.30 8.08 -32.83
C ASP A 61 1.08 7.37 -33.45
N PRO A 62 0.85 7.53 -34.77
CA PRO A 62 -0.37 7.03 -35.42
C PRO A 62 -0.49 5.50 -35.47
N TYR A 63 0.62 4.78 -35.28
CA TYR A 63 0.67 3.32 -35.39
C TYR A 63 0.94 2.62 -34.07
N GLY A 64 1.20 3.36 -33.00
CA GLY A 64 1.58 2.79 -31.70
C GLY A 64 0.46 2.08 -30.96
N GLY A 65 -0.80 2.41 -31.27
CA GLY A 65 -1.96 1.82 -30.62
C GLY A 65 -2.06 2.11 -29.12
N ARG A 66 -1.33 3.11 -28.64
CA ARG A 66 -1.25 3.46 -27.22
C ARG A 66 -2.40 4.35 -26.80
N ALA A 67 -3.12 3.92 -25.77
CA ALA A 67 -4.18 4.72 -25.16
C ALA A 67 -3.63 6.02 -24.56
N ILE A 68 -4.47 7.06 -24.54
CA ILE A 68 -4.16 8.33 -23.90
C ILE A 68 -5.30 8.73 -22.96
N GLY A 69 -4.96 9.15 -21.77
CA GLY A 69 -5.90 9.55 -20.72
C GLY A 69 -5.25 10.40 -19.67
N SER A 70 -5.90 10.56 -18.55
CA SER A 70 -5.36 11.24 -17.39
C SER A 70 -6.06 10.76 -16.12
N ARG A 71 -5.43 10.97 -14.99
CA ARG A 71 -6.03 10.78 -13.68
C ARG A 71 -7.31 11.65 -13.56
N GLU A 72 -8.32 11.13 -12.85
CA GLU A 72 -9.60 11.81 -12.58
C GLU A 72 -10.41 12.16 -13.85
N MET A 73 -10.27 11.36 -14.91
CA MET A 73 -11.00 11.54 -16.17
C MET A 73 -11.95 10.37 -16.50
N LEU A 74 -12.43 9.66 -15.50
CA LEU A 74 -13.33 8.52 -15.68
C LEU A 74 -14.67 8.91 -16.35
N ASP A 75 -15.10 10.18 -16.21
CA ASP A 75 -16.34 10.71 -16.81
C ASP A 75 -16.14 11.40 -18.15
N ILE A 76 -14.92 11.56 -18.61
CA ILE A 76 -14.60 12.26 -19.85
C ILE A 76 -14.54 11.25 -20.99
N ARG A 77 -15.57 11.24 -21.84
CA ARG A 77 -15.70 10.26 -22.92
C ARG A 77 -14.57 10.24 -23.93
N GLU A 78 -13.89 11.35 -24.10
CA GLU A 78 -12.77 11.49 -25.02
C GLU A 78 -11.49 10.87 -24.49
N ALA A 79 -11.33 10.74 -23.17
CA ALA A 79 -10.22 9.99 -22.61
C ALA A 79 -10.39 8.49 -22.91
N GLU A 80 -9.34 7.82 -23.30
CA GLU A 80 -9.38 6.39 -23.62
C GLU A 80 -9.18 5.50 -22.38
N TYR A 81 -8.73 6.09 -21.30
CA TYR A 81 -8.74 5.52 -19.95
C TYR A 81 -8.86 6.64 -18.92
N GLY A 82 -9.25 6.27 -17.71
CA GLY A 82 -9.24 7.17 -16.57
C GLY A 82 -8.59 6.50 -15.36
N GLY A 83 -8.30 7.27 -14.33
CA GLY A 83 -7.67 6.80 -13.11
C GLY A 83 -8.16 7.54 -11.88
N GLU A 84 -7.75 7.06 -10.74
CA GLU A 84 -8.01 7.67 -9.44
C GLU A 84 -6.73 7.76 -8.61
N MET A 85 -6.68 8.71 -7.70
CA MET A 85 -5.50 8.95 -6.89
C MET A 85 -5.49 8.11 -5.61
N LEU A 86 -6.56 8.12 -4.85
CA LEU A 86 -6.63 7.52 -3.52
C LEU A 86 -7.60 6.37 -3.43
N TYR A 87 -8.61 6.35 -4.29
CA TYR A 87 -9.77 5.51 -4.17
C TYR A 87 -10.00 4.74 -5.46
N VAL A 88 -10.63 3.60 -5.32
CA VAL A 88 -11.11 2.85 -6.46
C VAL A 88 -12.47 3.41 -6.84
N ASN A 89 -12.51 4.44 -7.67
CA ASN A 89 -13.73 4.90 -8.30
C ASN A 89 -13.81 4.28 -9.69
N LYS A 90 -14.52 3.21 -9.81
CA LYS A 90 -14.70 2.50 -11.07
C LYS A 90 -15.80 3.15 -11.89
N SER A 91 -15.55 3.32 -13.16
CA SER A 91 -16.50 3.88 -14.12
C SER A 91 -16.94 2.82 -15.14
N GLU A 92 -18.18 2.87 -15.57
CA GLU A 92 -18.66 2.04 -16.66
C GLU A 92 -18.20 2.51 -18.06
N HIS A 93 -17.59 3.69 -18.17
CA HIS A 93 -17.28 4.31 -19.45
C HIS A 93 -15.88 3.97 -19.97
N HIS A 94 -14.91 3.79 -19.09
CA HIS A 94 -13.52 3.63 -19.46
C HIS A 94 -12.83 2.53 -18.68
N PRO A 95 -11.79 1.90 -19.27
CA PRO A 95 -10.81 1.14 -18.51
C PRO A 95 -10.22 2.02 -17.40
N MET A 96 -10.16 1.50 -16.20
CA MET A 96 -9.53 2.20 -15.08
C MET A 96 -8.08 1.76 -14.94
N ILE A 97 -7.15 2.71 -15.04
CA ILE A 97 -5.76 2.53 -14.68
C ILE A 97 -5.48 3.44 -13.50
N GLN A 98 -5.27 2.85 -12.34
CA GLN A 98 -4.99 3.62 -11.14
C GLN A 98 -3.54 4.10 -11.17
N THR A 99 -3.32 5.32 -11.59
CA THR A 99 -1.97 5.86 -11.77
C THR A 99 -1.31 6.27 -10.45
N GLU A 100 -2.08 6.37 -9.37
CA GLU A 100 -1.58 6.78 -8.05
C GLU A 100 -2.39 6.13 -6.91
N TYR A 101 -2.30 4.81 -6.71
CA TYR A 101 -3.08 4.16 -5.66
C TYR A 101 -2.36 4.11 -4.30
N CYS A 102 -3.15 3.98 -3.22
CA CYS A 102 -2.67 3.82 -1.84
C CYS A 102 -1.69 4.92 -1.39
N ARG A 103 -2.13 6.16 -1.49
CA ARG A 103 -1.34 7.34 -1.13
C ARG A 103 -1.20 7.58 0.38
N ASP A 104 -1.91 6.85 1.22
CA ASP A 104 -1.85 7.07 2.66
C ASP A 104 -0.45 6.89 3.20
N GLU A 105 -0.20 7.52 4.33
CA GLU A 105 1.12 7.62 4.90
C GLU A 105 1.25 6.77 6.16
N GLY A 106 2.39 6.12 6.33
CA GLY A 106 2.74 5.33 7.49
C GLY A 106 4.22 5.48 7.84
N LEU A 107 4.49 5.80 9.09
CA LEU A 107 5.84 5.87 9.63
C LEU A 107 6.49 4.49 9.63
N ARG A 108 7.81 4.43 9.48
CA ARG A 108 8.57 3.21 9.75
C ARG A 108 8.78 2.95 11.24
N LYS A 109 8.02 3.62 12.10
CA LYS A 109 8.00 3.44 13.54
C LYS A 109 6.70 2.77 13.96
N TYR A 110 6.70 2.18 15.14
CA TYR A 110 5.50 1.74 15.82
C TYR A 110 5.07 2.85 16.77
N TRP A 111 3.99 3.52 16.42
CA TRP A 111 3.49 4.70 17.10
C TRP A 111 2.07 4.45 17.59
N ASP A 112 1.96 3.63 18.62
CA ASP A 112 0.69 3.18 19.16
C ASP A 112 0.70 3.09 20.69
N GLU A 113 -0.40 2.67 21.26
CA GLU A 113 -0.59 2.50 22.69
C GLU A 113 0.06 1.25 23.27
N TYR A 114 0.55 0.35 22.42
CA TYR A 114 1.13 -0.95 22.84
C TYR A 114 2.65 -0.95 22.81
N SER A 115 3.25 -0.02 22.09
CA SER A 115 4.70 0.00 21.82
C SER A 115 5.35 1.26 22.37
N TYR A 116 6.44 1.09 23.11
CA TYR A 116 7.23 2.24 23.55
C TYR A 116 7.65 3.13 22.35
N PRO A 117 7.49 4.45 22.42
CA PRO A 117 7.19 5.31 23.57
C PRO A 117 5.70 5.52 23.89
N PHE A 118 4.79 4.63 23.60
CA PHE A 118 3.38 4.63 23.95
C PHE A 118 2.64 5.91 23.56
N HIS A 119 2.02 5.91 22.42
CA HIS A 119 1.23 7.02 21.92
C HIS A 119 -0.24 6.65 21.82
N LYS A 120 -1.11 7.59 22.13
CA LYS A 120 -2.54 7.44 21.85
C LYS A 120 -2.79 7.49 20.35
N GLN A 121 -3.87 6.89 19.91
CA GLN A 121 -4.32 7.03 18.53
C GLN A 121 -4.49 8.51 18.19
N GLY A 122 -3.84 8.95 17.09
CA GLY A 122 -3.84 10.34 16.65
C GLY A 122 -2.65 11.17 17.16
N ASP A 123 -1.87 10.67 18.11
CA ASP A 123 -0.65 11.33 18.59
C ASP A 123 0.42 11.22 17.56
N GLY A 124 0.95 11.48 16.79
CA GLY A 124 2.04 11.32 15.83
C GLY A 124 2.31 12.61 15.09
N PRO A 125 3.26 12.63 14.21
CA PRO A 125 3.54 13.81 13.43
C PRO A 125 2.33 14.20 12.58
N LEU A 126 1.99 15.49 12.59
CA LEU A 126 0.86 16.03 11.82
C LEU A 126 1.18 16.03 10.33
N HIS A 127 0.22 15.64 9.50
CA HIS A 127 0.29 15.81 8.05
C HIS A 127 -0.45 17.07 7.63
N LYS A 128 0.26 18.06 7.12
CA LYS A 128 -0.31 19.37 6.72
C LYS A 128 -1.14 20.03 7.82
N GLY A 129 -0.72 19.89 9.07
CA GLY A 129 -1.43 20.45 10.23
C GLY A 129 -2.68 19.68 10.63
N GLN A 130 -2.97 18.54 10.05
CA GLN A 130 -4.11 17.69 10.38
C GLN A 130 -3.72 16.57 11.34
N ASP A 131 -4.73 16.00 12.00
CA ASP A 131 -4.57 14.88 12.93
C ASP A 131 -3.81 13.72 12.29
N ALA A 132 -2.80 13.25 12.99
CA ALA A 132 -1.99 12.12 12.58
C ALA A 132 -2.81 10.85 12.36
N GLY A 133 -3.85 10.62 13.15
CA GLY A 133 -4.73 9.46 13.01
C GLY A 133 -5.46 9.36 11.68
N ALA A 134 -5.65 10.49 10.99
CA ALA A 134 -6.31 10.51 9.68
C ALA A 134 -5.36 10.15 8.51
N TYR A 135 -4.07 10.44 8.63
CA TYR A 135 -3.11 10.31 7.53
C TYR A 135 -1.84 9.56 7.89
N ASN A 136 -1.43 9.59 9.15
CA ASN A 136 -0.22 8.96 9.63
C ASN A 136 -0.57 7.72 10.44
N GLN A 137 -0.47 6.59 9.83
CA GLN A 137 -0.64 5.30 10.50
C GLN A 137 0.74 4.72 10.84
N ASN A 138 0.77 3.78 11.77
CA ASN A 138 1.93 2.92 11.92
C ASN A 138 2.10 2.06 10.67
N GLN A 139 3.30 1.58 10.44
CA GLN A 139 3.60 0.75 9.27
C GLN A 139 2.79 -0.56 9.26
N ASP A 140 2.52 -1.15 10.42
CA ASP A 140 1.72 -2.36 10.57
C ASP A 140 0.26 -2.12 10.19
N ARG A 141 -0.36 -1.06 10.69
CA ARG A 141 -1.72 -0.69 10.36
C ARG A 141 -1.87 -0.34 8.88
N LEU A 142 -0.92 0.41 8.34
CA LEU A 142 -0.92 0.75 6.91
C LEU A 142 -0.75 -0.48 6.03
N ALA A 143 0.00 -1.49 6.46
CA ALA A 143 0.14 -2.76 5.74
C ALA A 143 -1.21 -3.48 5.60
N VAL A 144 -2.02 -3.51 6.65
CA VAL A 144 -3.38 -4.07 6.60
C VAL A 144 -4.25 -3.30 5.59
N GLU A 145 -4.20 -1.95 5.63
CA GLU A 145 -4.93 -1.13 4.65
C GLU A 145 -4.46 -1.37 3.21
N PHE A 146 -3.18 -1.61 2.99
CA PHE A 146 -2.68 -1.97 1.66
C PHE A 146 -3.27 -3.28 1.15
N VAL A 147 -3.41 -4.30 1.98
CA VAL A 147 -4.04 -5.57 1.58
C VAL A 147 -5.49 -5.34 1.17
N ARG A 148 -6.26 -4.64 1.99
CA ARG A 148 -7.66 -4.32 1.72
C ARG A 148 -7.84 -3.61 0.40
N ARG A 149 -7.07 -2.55 0.17
CA ARG A 149 -7.16 -1.73 -1.04
C ARG A 149 -6.68 -2.45 -2.29
N TRP A 150 -5.57 -3.16 -2.18
CA TRP A 150 -5.02 -3.90 -3.30
C TRP A 150 -6.01 -4.96 -3.76
N TYR A 151 -6.62 -5.67 -2.83
CA TYR A 151 -7.64 -6.67 -3.12
C TYR A 151 -8.86 -6.04 -3.80
N ASP A 152 -9.38 -4.93 -3.27
CA ASP A 152 -10.54 -4.25 -3.85
C ASP A 152 -10.23 -3.69 -5.24
N LEU A 153 -9.00 -3.21 -5.45
CA LEU A 153 -8.55 -2.70 -6.74
C LEU A 153 -8.44 -3.78 -7.82
N TRP A 154 -7.83 -4.92 -7.47
CA TRP A 154 -7.49 -5.98 -8.42
C TRP A 154 -8.53 -7.07 -8.54
N ARG A 155 -9.47 -7.12 -7.63
CA ARG A 155 -10.53 -8.09 -7.65
C ARG A 155 -11.40 -7.93 -8.89
N GLU A 156 -11.50 -8.99 -9.68
CA GLU A 156 -12.48 -9.06 -10.73
C GLU A 156 -13.88 -9.17 -10.13
N ARG A 157 -14.80 -8.33 -10.60
CA ARG A 157 -16.20 -8.48 -10.29
C ARG A 157 -16.88 -9.26 -11.40
N PRO A 158 -17.38 -10.46 -11.12
CA PRO A 158 -18.03 -11.23 -12.14
C PRO A 158 -19.25 -10.48 -12.69
N GLY A 159 -19.25 -10.28 -13.98
CA GLY A 159 -20.46 -10.25 -14.75
C GLY A 159 -21.04 -8.95 -15.21
N THR A 160 -20.55 -7.79 -14.91
CA THR A 160 -21.14 -6.60 -15.51
C THR A 160 -20.54 -6.27 -16.87
N GLY A 161 -19.30 -6.65 -17.12
CA GLY A 161 -18.60 -6.41 -18.39
C GLY A 161 -18.41 -4.94 -18.77
N ARG A 162 -18.86 -4.03 -17.91
CA ARG A 162 -18.89 -2.60 -18.21
C ARG A 162 -17.65 -1.86 -17.78
N ARG A 163 -16.97 -2.35 -16.75
CA ARG A 163 -15.78 -1.73 -16.23
C ARG A 163 -14.65 -2.71 -16.07
N VAL A 164 -13.48 -2.27 -16.44
CA VAL A 164 -12.26 -3.06 -16.40
C VAL A 164 -11.26 -2.33 -15.53
N ASN A 165 -10.78 -3.00 -14.49
CA ASN A 165 -9.58 -2.59 -13.81
C ASN A 165 -8.38 -3.10 -14.61
N SER A 166 -7.69 -2.19 -15.27
CA SER A 166 -6.57 -2.52 -16.17
C SER A 166 -5.22 -2.44 -15.48
N GLY A 167 -5.19 -2.14 -14.19
CA GLY A 167 -3.96 -2.09 -13.44
C GLY A 167 -3.78 -0.83 -12.59
N GLY A 168 -2.62 -0.73 -11.95
CA GLY A 168 -2.30 0.43 -11.14
C GLY A 168 -0.83 0.54 -10.75
N ALA A 169 -0.44 1.75 -10.42
CA ALA A 169 0.88 2.08 -9.91
C ALA A 169 0.78 2.60 -8.48
N LYS A 170 1.52 1.98 -7.57
CA LYS A 170 1.62 2.41 -6.17
C LYS A 170 2.40 3.72 -6.08
N ILE A 171 1.82 4.73 -5.48
CA ILE A 171 2.54 5.95 -5.14
C ILE A 171 2.80 6.03 -3.62
N VAL A 172 3.99 6.00 -3.22
CA VAL A 172 5.27 5.78 -3.94
C VAL A 172 5.84 4.44 -3.52
N PHE A 173 6.81 3.90 -4.29
CA PHE A 173 7.54 2.71 -3.87
C PHE A 173 8.38 3.00 -2.61
N SER A 174 9.09 4.11 -2.62
CA SER A 174 9.96 4.53 -1.52
C SER A 174 9.50 5.84 -0.92
N ASP A 175 9.52 5.96 0.40
CA ASP A 175 9.40 7.26 1.06
C ASP A 175 10.39 8.25 0.45
N THR A 176 9.98 9.50 0.38
CA THR A 176 10.80 10.55 -0.19
C THR A 176 10.92 11.72 0.76
N GLN A 177 12.08 12.35 0.78
CA GLN A 177 12.24 13.66 1.34
C GLN A 177 11.88 14.68 0.26
N THR A 178 10.74 15.34 0.43
CA THR A 178 10.21 16.29 -0.56
C THR A 178 10.12 17.67 0.05
N TYR A 179 10.94 18.58 -0.43
CA TYR A 179 10.88 19.99 -0.07
C TYR A 179 9.52 20.59 -0.45
N GLY A 180 8.98 21.44 0.42
CA GLY A 180 7.77 22.20 0.12
C GLY A 180 6.46 21.61 0.63
N ARG A 181 6.50 20.55 1.44
CA ARG A 181 5.30 19.98 2.12
C ARG A 181 5.07 20.55 3.53
N GLY A 182 5.50 21.77 3.78
CA GLY A 182 5.39 22.42 5.10
C GLY A 182 6.51 22.00 6.05
N ALA A 183 6.20 21.89 7.35
CA ALA A 183 7.17 21.44 8.36
C ALA A 183 7.65 19.98 8.16
N GLU A 184 6.92 19.22 7.36
CA GLU A 184 7.23 17.83 7.05
C GLU A 184 7.87 17.73 5.66
N ASN A 185 9.18 17.72 5.61
CA ASN A 185 9.94 17.65 4.36
C ASN A 185 10.03 16.22 3.78
N TYR A 186 9.09 15.33 4.07
CA TYR A 186 9.12 13.96 3.57
C TYR A 186 7.72 13.40 3.34
N ARG A 187 7.65 12.41 2.47
CA ARG A 187 6.46 11.63 2.17
C ARG A 187 6.65 10.20 2.66
N ARG A 188 5.66 9.66 3.37
CA ARG A 188 5.70 8.37 4.06
C ARG A 188 4.81 7.30 3.41
N SER A 189 4.36 7.53 2.20
CA SER A 189 3.48 6.58 1.48
C SER A 189 4.22 5.38 0.86
N GLY A 190 5.54 5.31 1.01
CA GLY A 190 6.35 4.22 0.48
C GLY A 190 6.11 2.89 1.19
N VAL A 191 6.31 1.81 0.47
CA VAL A 191 6.40 0.46 1.05
C VAL A 191 7.79 0.17 1.62
N VAL A 192 8.79 0.94 1.21
CA VAL A 192 10.12 1.00 1.80
C VAL A 192 10.42 2.43 2.23
N ASP A 193 11.36 2.60 3.14
CA ASP A 193 11.87 3.92 3.53
C ASP A 193 12.81 4.51 2.45
N PRO A 194 13.31 5.74 2.60
CA PRO A 194 14.21 6.35 1.61
C PRO A 194 15.51 5.58 1.39
N LEU A 195 15.95 4.79 2.37
CA LEU A 195 17.16 3.96 2.33
C LEU A 195 16.89 2.53 1.84
N ARG A 196 15.68 2.28 1.30
CA ARG A 196 15.21 0.98 0.83
C ARG A 196 15.09 -0.09 1.93
N ILE A 197 14.86 0.32 3.18
CA ILE A 197 14.54 -0.60 4.26
C ILE A 197 13.05 -0.93 4.16
N PRO A 198 12.66 -2.22 4.07
CA PRO A 198 11.27 -2.63 3.97
C PRO A 198 10.46 -2.21 5.21
N LYS A 199 9.23 -1.76 4.96
CA LYS A 199 8.16 -1.66 5.95
C LYS A 199 7.26 -2.90 5.86
N ASP A 200 6.36 -3.09 6.81
CA ASP A 200 5.37 -4.19 6.76
C ASP A 200 4.55 -4.17 5.45
N GLY A 201 4.26 -2.98 4.94
CA GLY A 201 3.57 -2.80 3.65
C GLY A 201 4.33 -3.36 2.44
N PHE A 202 5.65 -3.45 2.49
CA PHE A 202 6.43 -4.13 1.46
C PHE A 202 6.13 -5.63 1.43
N PHE A 203 6.14 -6.26 2.59
CA PHE A 203 5.86 -7.69 2.69
C PHE A 203 4.40 -8.01 2.35
N ALA A 204 3.45 -7.14 2.70
CA ALA A 204 2.07 -7.28 2.29
C ALA A 204 1.92 -7.28 0.75
N HIS A 205 2.53 -6.31 0.06
CA HIS A 205 2.53 -6.27 -1.40
C HIS A 205 3.28 -7.46 -2.02
N LYS A 206 4.42 -7.84 -1.42
CA LYS A 206 5.20 -8.98 -1.89
C LYS A 206 4.39 -10.28 -1.87
N VAL A 207 3.71 -10.57 -0.76
CA VAL A 207 2.87 -11.76 -0.62
C VAL A 207 1.77 -11.80 -1.69
N MET A 208 1.06 -10.69 -1.89
CA MET A 208 0.00 -10.60 -2.88
C MET A 208 0.52 -10.71 -4.31
N TRP A 209 1.63 -10.03 -4.60
CA TRP A 209 2.24 -10.04 -5.92
C TRP A 209 2.87 -11.39 -6.26
N ASP A 210 3.61 -11.98 -5.33
CA ASP A 210 4.24 -13.29 -5.54
C ASP A 210 3.19 -14.40 -5.67
N GLY A 211 2.06 -14.30 -4.99
CA GLY A 211 0.92 -15.18 -5.20
C GLY A 211 0.39 -15.18 -6.64
N TRP A 212 0.70 -14.14 -7.42
CA TRP A 212 0.38 -14.06 -8.84
C TRP A 212 1.56 -14.40 -9.75
N VAL A 213 2.75 -13.85 -9.49
CA VAL A 213 3.89 -13.91 -10.42
C VAL A 213 4.96 -14.92 -10.04
N ASP A 214 4.91 -15.48 -8.83
CA ASP A 214 5.84 -16.48 -8.29
C ASP A 214 5.06 -17.61 -7.61
N VAL A 215 4.19 -18.22 -8.38
CA VAL A 215 3.15 -19.16 -7.93
C VAL A 215 3.69 -20.44 -7.31
N GLU A 216 4.96 -20.76 -7.53
CA GLU A 216 5.65 -21.92 -6.98
C GLU A 216 6.13 -21.68 -5.53
N ASN A 217 6.22 -20.42 -5.13
CA ASN A 217 6.73 -20.02 -3.82
C ASN A 217 5.63 -19.34 -3.00
N TYR A 218 5.29 -19.97 -1.90
CA TYR A 218 4.35 -19.40 -0.94
C TYR A 218 5.09 -18.55 0.08
N HIS A 219 4.46 -17.44 0.48
CA HIS A 219 5.01 -16.51 1.46
C HIS A 219 4.01 -16.27 2.58
N THR A 220 4.55 -16.16 3.79
CA THR A 220 3.82 -15.79 5.00
C THR A 220 4.61 -14.73 5.74
N HIS A 221 3.94 -13.69 6.25
CA HIS A 221 4.56 -12.64 7.03
C HIS A 221 3.64 -12.18 8.16
N ILE A 222 4.13 -12.22 9.40
CA ILE A 222 3.48 -11.62 10.55
C ILE A 222 3.72 -10.13 10.50
N ILE A 223 2.67 -9.33 10.49
CA ILE A 223 2.75 -7.87 10.47
C ILE A 223 3.10 -7.36 11.87
N GLY A 224 4.08 -6.45 11.95
CA GLY A 224 4.47 -5.81 13.19
C GLY A 224 5.69 -6.46 13.88
N HIS A 225 5.69 -6.43 15.19
CA HIS A 225 6.77 -6.97 16.03
C HIS A 225 6.19 -7.80 17.20
N TRP A 226 7.06 -8.42 18.00
CA TRP A 226 6.64 -9.19 19.17
C TRP A 226 7.33 -8.74 20.47
N ASN A 227 7.47 -7.41 20.65
CA ASN A 227 8.01 -6.78 21.85
C ASN A 227 6.95 -5.91 22.52
N TYR A 228 6.26 -6.47 23.49
CA TYR A 228 5.20 -5.78 24.26
C TYR A 228 5.37 -6.01 25.76
N THR A 229 4.39 -5.65 26.55
CA THR A 229 4.32 -5.89 28.01
C THR A 229 3.26 -6.95 28.34
N PRO A 230 3.34 -7.60 29.51
CA PRO A 230 2.45 -8.73 29.87
C PRO A 230 0.96 -8.41 29.91
N ASP A 231 0.60 -7.15 30.00
CA ASP A 231 -0.79 -6.66 29.98
C ASP A 231 -1.35 -6.49 28.58
N VAL A 232 -0.52 -6.59 27.53
CA VAL A 232 -0.95 -6.38 26.16
C VAL A 232 -1.70 -7.59 25.60
N ARG A 233 -2.91 -7.33 25.16
CA ARG A 233 -3.74 -8.22 24.36
C ARG A 233 -4.22 -7.45 23.14
N LYS A 234 -3.91 -7.93 21.95
CA LYS A 234 -4.18 -7.19 20.72
C LYS A 234 -4.48 -8.10 19.55
N PRO A 235 -5.07 -7.58 18.46
CA PRO A 235 -5.13 -8.30 17.20
C PRO A 235 -3.73 -8.56 16.63
N VAL A 236 -3.55 -9.75 16.06
CA VAL A 236 -2.37 -10.10 15.25
C VAL A 236 -2.82 -10.31 13.81
N TYR A 237 -2.10 -9.71 12.90
CA TYR A 237 -2.37 -9.81 11.47
C TYR A 237 -1.23 -10.56 10.77
N VAL A 238 -1.61 -11.46 9.90
CA VAL A 238 -0.68 -12.23 9.08
C VAL A 238 -1.10 -12.09 7.62
N VAL A 239 -0.14 -11.80 6.75
CA VAL A 239 -0.38 -11.87 5.31
C VAL A 239 0.24 -13.15 4.76
N SER A 240 -0.53 -13.88 3.94
CA SER A 240 -0.08 -15.14 3.35
C SER A 240 -0.74 -15.41 2.01
N SER A 241 -0.02 -16.07 1.11
CA SER A 241 -0.56 -16.65 -0.12
C SER A 241 -1.11 -18.07 0.05
N GLY A 242 -0.97 -18.67 1.24
CA GLY A 242 -1.59 -19.96 1.60
C GLY A 242 -3.11 -19.87 1.76
N ASP A 243 -3.76 -21.02 1.92
CA ASP A 243 -5.23 -21.11 2.03
C ASP A 243 -5.72 -21.00 3.47
N ALA A 244 -4.90 -21.39 4.44
CA ALA A 244 -5.15 -21.24 5.87
C ALA A 244 -3.87 -20.85 6.60
N VAL A 245 -4.01 -20.16 7.74
CA VAL A 245 -2.87 -19.80 8.61
C VAL A 245 -3.22 -20.15 10.05
N GLU A 246 -2.34 -20.89 10.70
CA GLU A 246 -2.39 -21.18 12.13
C GLU A 246 -1.31 -20.37 12.85
N LEU A 247 -1.67 -19.78 13.99
CA LEU A 247 -0.76 -18.98 14.81
C LEU A 247 -0.35 -19.73 16.07
N PHE A 248 0.93 -19.63 16.39
CA PHE A 248 1.50 -20.23 17.59
C PHE A 248 2.18 -19.17 18.46
N VAL A 249 2.04 -19.25 19.76
CA VAL A 249 2.80 -18.48 20.72
C VAL A 249 3.52 -19.47 21.64
N ASN A 250 4.84 -19.43 21.65
CA ASN A 250 5.69 -20.38 22.38
C ASN A 250 5.31 -21.86 22.11
N GLY A 251 5.05 -22.19 20.84
CA GLY A 251 4.68 -23.52 20.39
C GLY A 251 3.24 -23.94 20.71
N LYS A 252 2.44 -23.08 21.35
CA LYS A 252 1.03 -23.34 21.62
C LYS A 252 0.15 -22.71 20.57
N SER A 253 -0.66 -23.51 19.91
CA SER A 253 -1.63 -23.03 18.92
C SER A 253 -2.60 -22.01 19.53
N LYS A 254 -2.85 -20.94 18.81
CA LYS A 254 -3.91 -19.97 19.05
C LYS A 254 -5.08 -20.15 18.07
N GLY A 255 -5.04 -21.22 17.27
CA GLY A 255 -6.03 -21.54 16.27
C GLY A 255 -5.75 -20.96 14.89
N PHE A 256 -6.71 -21.11 14.00
CA PHE A 256 -6.66 -20.59 12.65
C PHE A 256 -7.18 -19.15 12.60
N GLY A 257 -6.50 -18.31 11.83
CA GLY A 257 -6.91 -16.93 11.61
C GLY A 257 -8.14 -16.85 10.71
N ARG A 258 -8.99 -15.85 10.98
CA ARG A 258 -10.09 -15.51 10.07
C ARG A 258 -9.50 -14.90 8.80
N GLN A 259 -9.78 -15.52 7.66
CA GLN A 259 -9.31 -15.04 6.37
C GLN A 259 -10.19 -13.90 5.83
N ASP A 260 -9.58 -12.76 5.58
CA ASP A 260 -10.20 -11.61 4.96
C ASP A 260 -9.42 -11.22 3.69
N TYR A 261 -10.09 -10.67 2.68
CA TYR A 261 -9.39 -10.16 1.48
C TYR A 261 -8.41 -11.15 0.84
N ARG A 262 -8.70 -12.43 0.91
CA ARG A 262 -7.90 -13.57 0.43
C ARG A 262 -6.54 -13.73 1.12
N PHE A 263 -5.81 -12.67 1.35
CA PHE A 263 -4.42 -12.68 1.82
C PHE A 263 -4.23 -12.30 3.29
N LEU A 264 -5.25 -11.77 3.94
CA LEU A 264 -5.17 -11.30 5.32
C LEU A 264 -5.80 -12.32 6.26
N PHE A 265 -5.05 -12.73 7.26
CA PHE A 265 -5.50 -13.62 8.32
C PHE A 265 -5.45 -12.88 9.65
N THR A 266 -6.62 -12.72 10.28
CA THR A 266 -6.80 -11.95 11.51
C THR A 266 -7.01 -12.87 12.70
N PHE A 267 -6.26 -12.63 13.75
CA PHE A 267 -6.39 -13.25 15.08
C PHE A 267 -6.80 -12.17 16.05
N ASP A 268 -8.08 -12.06 16.36
CA ASP A 268 -8.71 -10.88 16.97
C ASP A 268 -8.19 -10.51 18.36
N SER A 269 -7.71 -11.50 19.15
CA SER A 269 -7.35 -11.26 20.55
C SER A 269 -6.25 -12.22 21.00
N VAL A 270 -4.99 -11.84 20.74
CA VAL A 270 -3.83 -12.61 21.14
C VAL A 270 -3.17 -11.97 22.35
N GLN A 271 -3.06 -12.73 23.45
CA GLN A 271 -2.30 -12.32 24.63
C GLN A 271 -0.82 -12.40 24.31
N TRP A 272 -0.08 -11.32 24.55
CA TRP A 272 1.35 -11.34 24.45
C TRP A 272 1.96 -12.22 25.57
N GLU A 273 2.92 -13.03 25.19
CA GLU A 273 3.78 -13.82 26.07
C GLU A 273 5.22 -13.67 25.56
N LYS A 274 6.16 -13.42 26.47
CA LYS A 274 7.59 -13.36 26.11
C LYS A 274 8.02 -14.66 25.43
N GLY A 275 8.70 -14.56 24.31
CA GLY A 275 9.17 -15.70 23.53
C GLY A 275 8.88 -15.56 22.06
N THR A 276 8.42 -16.60 21.40
CA THR A 276 8.27 -16.67 19.95
C THR A 276 6.80 -16.64 19.56
N ILE A 277 6.47 -15.85 18.52
CA ILE A 277 5.23 -15.96 17.76
C ILE A 277 5.56 -16.50 16.38
N GLU A 278 4.83 -17.50 15.92
CA GLU A 278 5.02 -18.16 14.63
C GLU A 278 3.68 -18.30 13.90
N ALA A 279 3.68 -17.99 12.62
CA ALA A 279 2.56 -18.23 11.73
C ALA A 279 2.97 -19.28 10.69
N ILE A 280 2.15 -20.30 10.53
CA ILE A 280 2.36 -21.37 9.55
C ILE A 280 1.16 -21.38 8.60
N SER A 281 1.44 -21.32 7.31
CA SER A 281 0.39 -21.41 6.29
C SER A 281 0.30 -22.80 5.70
N TYR A 282 -0.91 -23.17 5.31
CA TYR A 282 -1.26 -24.48 4.80
C TYR A 282 -2.06 -24.38 3.51
N ASP A 283 -2.03 -25.45 2.71
CA ASP A 283 -2.97 -25.67 1.62
C ASP A 283 -4.30 -26.30 2.12
N GLU A 284 -5.22 -26.53 1.20
CA GLU A 284 -6.52 -27.17 1.49
C GLU A 284 -6.39 -28.60 2.10
N GLN A 285 -5.27 -29.27 1.88
CA GLN A 285 -4.97 -30.61 2.42
C GLN A 285 -4.20 -30.55 3.75
N HIS A 286 -4.08 -29.38 4.36
CA HIS A 286 -3.29 -29.12 5.58
C HIS A 286 -1.79 -29.43 5.44
N LYS A 287 -1.25 -29.37 4.23
CA LYS A 287 0.19 -29.42 4.01
C LYS A 287 0.78 -28.03 4.25
N GLU A 288 1.85 -27.98 5.04
CA GLU A 288 2.58 -26.73 5.25
C GLU A 288 3.17 -26.18 3.94
N LEU A 289 2.95 -24.89 3.72
CA LEU A 289 3.42 -24.14 2.54
C LEU A 289 4.55 -23.19 2.89
N SER A 290 4.41 -22.40 3.93
CA SER A 290 5.41 -21.44 4.38
C SER A 290 5.20 -21.05 5.83
N ARG A 291 6.23 -20.46 6.46
CA ARG A 291 6.16 -19.97 7.83
C ARG A 291 6.92 -18.66 8.01
N HIS A 292 6.54 -17.93 9.02
CA HIS A 292 7.26 -16.76 9.51
C HIS A 292 7.20 -16.70 11.02
N SER A 293 8.31 -16.34 11.65
CA SER A 293 8.38 -16.20 13.11
C SER A 293 9.01 -14.87 13.52
N LEU A 294 8.54 -14.34 14.64
CA LEU A 294 9.13 -13.22 15.35
C LEU A 294 9.39 -13.65 16.78
N GLN A 295 10.36 -13.03 17.41
CA GLN A 295 10.65 -13.29 18.82
C GLN A 295 10.75 -12.00 19.62
N THR A 296 10.48 -12.11 20.91
CA THR A 296 10.77 -11.05 21.86
C THR A 296 12.27 -10.93 22.01
N VAL A 297 12.82 -9.77 21.70
CA VAL A 297 14.24 -9.47 21.84
C VAL A 297 14.52 -8.80 23.17
N GLY A 298 15.78 -8.88 23.61
CA GLY A 298 16.27 -8.26 24.85
C GLY A 298 16.46 -6.75 24.72
N GLU A 299 17.10 -6.18 25.74
CA GLU A 299 17.49 -4.77 25.73
C GLU A 299 18.60 -4.50 24.71
N PRO A 300 18.67 -3.30 24.14
CA PRO A 300 19.74 -2.90 23.25
C PRO A 300 21.12 -2.98 23.94
N GLU A 301 22.08 -3.68 23.33
CA GLU A 301 23.42 -3.85 23.92
C GLU A 301 24.55 -3.38 23.00
N ARG A 302 24.41 -3.59 21.68
CA ARG A 302 25.47 -3.29 20.72
C ARG A 302 24.95 -2.93 19.34
N LEU A 303 25.87 -2.45 18.52
CA LEU A 303 25.64 -2.21 17.09
C LEU A 303 26.09 -3.43 16.28
N LYS A 304 25.37 -3.71 15.18
CA LYS A 304 25.72 -4.71 14.19
C LYS A 304 25.80 -4.04 12.83
N LEU A 305 26.91 -4.26 12.12
CA LEU A 305 27.16 -3.67 10.81
C LEU A 305 27.12 -4.73 9.72
N THR A 306 26.48 -4.38 8.61
CA THR A 306 26.46 -5.23 7.41
C THR A 306 26.83 -4.39 6.20
N LEU A 307 27.92 -4.76 5.52
CA LEU A 307 28.34 -4.12 4.28
C LEU A 307 27.51 -4.66 3.10
N MET A 308 27.00 -3.77 2.30
CA MET A 308 26.23 -4.06 1.09
C MET A 308 26.88 -3.37 -0.10
N HIS A 309 27.30 -4.14 -1.09
CA HIS A 309 27.92 -3.64 -2.31
C HIS A 309 27.67 -4.63 -3.47
N SER A 310 28.09 -4.29 -4.66
CA SER A 310 28.08 -5.21 -5.80
C SER A 310 28.79 -6.53 -5.45
N PRO A 311 28.34 -7.70 -5.92
CA PRO A 311 29.02 -8.97 -5.72
C PRO A 311 30.50 -8.96 -6.11
N GLN A 312 30.90 -8.09 -7.01
CA GLN A 312 32.27 -7.94 -7.48
C GLN A 312 33.14 -7.01 -6.60
N GLY A 313 32.55 -6.40 -5.57
CA GLY A 313 33.23 -5.49 -4.67
C GLY A 313 32.90 -4.02 -4.94
N VAL A 314 33.69 -3.13 -4.36
CA VAL A 314 33.58 -1.67 -4.54
C VAL A 314 34.75 -1.19 -5.38
N PHE A 315 34.50 -0.42 -6.42
CA PHE A 315 35.51 0.06 -7.35
C PHE A 315 35.84 1.53 -7.12
N ALA A 316 37.12 1.87 -7.24
CA ALA A 316 37.62 3.24 -7.10
C ALA A 316 37.43 4.05 -8.40
N ASP A 317 36.18 4.17 -8.85
CA ASP A 317 35.79 4.91 -10.06
C ASP A 317 35.26 6.32 -9.79
N GLY A 318 35.16 6.70 -8.51
CA GLY A 318 34.65 8.00 -8.08
C GLY A 318 33.11 8.09 -8.06
N ALA A 319 32.41 7.01 -8.37
CA ALA A 319 30.95 6.96 -8.46
C ALA A 319 30.33 5.79 -7.70
N ASP A 320 31.05 4.67 -7.54
CA ASP A 320 30.53 3.46 -6.92
C ASP A 320 30.19 3.66 -5.43
N ILE A 321 29.14 3.00 -5.00
CA ILE A 321 28.54 3.16 -3.67
C ILE A 321 28.64 1.86 -2.86
N ALA A 322 29.26 1.96 -1.69
CA ALA A 322 29.09 1.00 -0.60
C ALA A 322 27.99 1.48 0.33
N MET A 323 27.09 0.62 0.71
CA MET A 323 26.07 0.90 1.71
C MET A 323 26.35 0.09 2.98
N VAL A 324 26.28 0.71 4.13
CA VAL A 324 26.42 0.04 5.43
C VAL A 324 25.10 0.08 6.17
N GLN A 325 24.54 -1.09 6.43
CA GLN A 325 23.40 -1.25 7.32
C GLN A 325 23.87 -1.29 8.76
N VAL A 326 23.21 -0.52 9.60
CA VAL A 326 23.49 -0.42 11.05
C VAL A 326 22.26 -0.86 11.78
N GLU A 327 22.38 -1.88 12.62
CA GLU A 327 21.31 -2.40 13.45
C GLU A 327 21.68 -2.26 14.92
N VAL A 328 20.71 -1.86 15.73
CA VAL A 328 20.77 -1.95 17.19
C VAL A 328 20.27 -3.32 17.58
N VAL A 329 21.11 -4.11 18.23
CA VAL A 329 20.81 -5.50 18.57
C VAL A 329 20.99 -5.76 20.07
N ASP A 330 20.28 -6.78 20.54
CA ASP A 330 20.41 -7.31 21.89
C ASP A 330 21.65 -8.21 22.06
N GLY A 331 21.83 -8.81 23.24
CA GLY A 331 22.92 -9.72 23.55
C GLY A 331 22.98 -10.95 22.63
N ASN A 332 21.86 -11.38 22.06
CA ASN A 332 21.77 -12.50 21.12
C ASN A 332 22.05 -12.10 19.67
N GLY A 333 22.18 -10.81 19.40
CA GLY A 333 22.37 -10.29 18.04
C GLY A 333 21.08 -10.07 17.26
N GLU A 334 19.94 -10.12 17.93
CA GLU A 334 18.62 -9.88 17.35
C GLU A 334 18.29 -8.39 17.36
N ARG A 335 17.72 -7.88 16.25
CA ARG A 335 17.40 -6.47 16.09
C ARG A 335 16.29 -6.03 17.05
N CYS A 336 16.55 -4.96 17.79
CA CYS A 336 15.61 -4.34 18.72
C CYS A 336 14.60 -3.45 17.94
N PRO A 337 13.35 -3.89 17.72
CA PRO A 337 12.42 -3.22 16.80
C PRO A 337 11.90 -1.86 17.31
N LEU A 338 12.11 -1.56 18.59
CA LEU A 338 11.68 -0.30 19.21
C LEU A 338 12.83 0.68 19.45
N ALA A 339 14.07 0.31 19.11
CA ALA A 339 15.23 1.15 19.32
C ALA A 339 15.23 2.38 18.38
N ASN A 340 15.53 3.55 18.97
CA ASN A 340 15.61 4.84 18.29
C ASN A 340 16.92 5.60 18.61
N HIS A 341 17.99 4.88 18.91
CA HIS A 341 19.29 5.47 19.29
C HIS A 341 19.84 6.36 18.17
N LYS A 342 20.50 7.44 18.56
CA LYS A 342 21.28 8.27 17.65
C LYS A 342 22.64 7.63 17.43
N ILE A 343 23.01 7.43 16.19
CA ILE A 343 24.26 6.81 15.77
C ILE A 343 25.20 7.88 15.26
N LYS A 344 26.44 7.87 15.75
CA LYS A 344 27.56 8.71 15.29
C LYS A 344 28.42 7.92 14.34
N PHE A 345 28.85 8.57 13.26
CA PHE A 345 29.63 7.98 12.18
C PHE A 345 30.96 8.71 12.00
N ASP A 346 32.06 7.95 11.91
CA ASP A 346 33.40 8.43 11.57
C ASP A 346 33.95 7.61 10.41
N LEU A 347 34.18 8.26 9.26
CA LEU A 347 34.67 7.64 8.03
C LEU A 347 36.13 7.98 7.82
N GLN A 348 36.97 6.97 7.57
CA GLN A 348 38.39 7.08 7.29
C GLN A 348 38.75 6.36 5.98
N GLY A 349 39.76 6.86 5.27
CA GLY A 349 40.22 6.28 4.00
C GLY A 349 39.77 7.07 2.75
N PRO A 350 40.09 6.57 1.56
CA PRO A 350 39.83 7.25 0.30
C PRO A 350 38.37 7.09 -0.16
N ALA A 351 37.46 7.62 0.60
CA ALA A 351 36.01 7.57 0.34
C ALA A 351 35.31 8.85 0.79
N GLU A 352 34.14 9.11 0.25
CA GLU A 352 33.33 10.25 0.56
C GLU A 352 32.07 9.85 1.33
N TRP A 353 31.79 10.58 2.40
CA TRP A 353 30.57 10.43 3.15
C TRP A 353 29.36 10.95 2.37
N ARG A 354 28.38 10.07 2.12
CA ARG A 354 27.11 10.44 1.49
C ARG A 354 25.96 10.42 2.48
N GLY A 355 26.17 9.87 3.68
CA GLY A 355 25.23 9.86 4.79
C GLY A 355 24.04 8.96 4.59
N GLY A 356 23.06 9.17 5.44
CA GLY A 356 21.76 8.52 5.44
C GLY A 356 20.65 9.53 5.55
N ILE A 357 19.42 9.04 5.79
CA ILE A 357 18.23 9.87 5.99
C ILE A 357 17.42 9.28 7.16
N ALA A 358 16.83 10.16 7.96
CA ALA A 358 15.83 9.77 8.95
C ALA A 358 14.57 10.62 8.78
N GLN A 359 13.43 10.03 9.11
CA GLN A 359 12.13 10.69 9.02
C GLN A 359 11.86 11.55 10.26
N ALA A 360 12.33 12.79 10.25
CA ALA A 360 12.10 13.75 11.31
C ALA A 360 12.10 15.18 10.75
N ALA A 361 11.74 16.14 11.60
CA ALA A 361 11.79 17.57 11.24
C ALA A 361 13.22 18.07 11.00
N ASP A 362 14.23 17.40 11.57
CA ASP A 362 15.63 17.78 11.40
C ASP A 362 16.15 17.41 10.02
N ASN A 363 17.11 18.18 9.54
CA ASN A 363 17.80 17.90 8.30
C ASN A 363 18.98 16.95 8.54
N TYR A 364 18.84 15.70 8.12
CA TYR A 364 19.88 14.67 8.22
C TYR A 364 20.72 14.49 6.95
N VAL A 365 20.51 15.30 5.93
CA VAL A 365 21.32 15.24 4.69
C VAL A 365 22.79 15.49 5.02
N LEU A 366 23.64 14.51 4.72
CA LEU A 366 25.08 14.49 5.04
C LEU A 366 25.43 14.58 6.54
N ALA A 367 24.45 14.50 7.43
CA ALA A 367 24.73 14.47 8.85
C ALA A 367 25.55 13.23 9.22
N LYS A 368 26.50 13.43 10.14
CA LYS A 368 27.33 12.35 10.72
C LYS A 368 26.73 11.79 12.02
N GLU A 369 25.54 12.24 12.37
CA GLU A 369 24.76 11.72 13.49
C GLU A 369 23.30 11.67 13.07
N LEU A 370 22.70 10.51 13.08
CA LEU A 370 21.29 10.31 12.74
C LEU A 370 20.69 9.15 13.52
N PRO A 371 19.36 9.18 13.80
CA PRO A 371 18.72 8.10 14.54
C PRO A 371 18.53 6.86 13.67
N VAL A 372 18.54 5.69 14.34
CA VAL A 372 17.88 4.51 13.78
C VAL A 372 16.36 4.65 13.92
N GLU A 373 15.63 3.94 13.11
CA GLU A 373 14.17 3.79 13.20
C GLU A 373 13.84 2.30 13.15
N CYS A 374 13.07 1.81 14.13
CA CYS A 374 12.88 0.36 14.34
C CYS A 374 14.21 -0.40 14.46
N GLY A 375 15.17 0.21 15.14
CA GLY A 375 16.48 -0.38 15.38
C GLY A 375 17.39 -0.53 14.18
N ILE A 376 17.10 0.14 13.04
CA ILE A 376 17.86 -0.02 11.81
C ILE A 376 17.98 1.30 11.05
N THR A 377 19.13 1.51 10.42
CA THR A 377 19.35 2.55 9.40
C THR A 377 20.36 2.07 8.37
N ARG A 378 20.55 2.86 7.31
CA ARG A 378 21.59 2.64 6.30
C ARG A 378 22.30 3.95 5.99
N VAL A 379 23.59 3.86 5.71
CA VAL A 379 24.40 4.98 5.27
C VAL A 379 25.15 4.62 4.00
N MET A 380 25.39 5.62 3.16
CA MET A 380 26.05 5.46 1.87
C MET A 380 27.43 6.10 1.89
N ILE A 381 28.38 5.40 1.33
CA ILE A 381 29.77 5.79 1.20
C ILE A 381 30.13 5.70 -0.29
N ARG A 382 30.58 6.79 -0.89
CA ARG A 382 30.99 6.84 -2.28
C ARG A 382 32.51 6.63 -2.40
N SER A 383 32.95 5.81 -3.32
CA SER A 383 34.37 5.65 -3.65
C SER A 383 34.95 6.97 -4.21
N THR A 384 36.26 7.16 -4.02
CA THR A 384 37.05 8.11 -4.83
C THR A 384 37.72 7.40 -5.99
N THR A 385 38.50 8.10 -6.79
CA THR A 385 39.34 7.49 -7.84
C THR A 385 40.66 6.91 -7.30
N GLN A 386 40.88 7.01 -5.99
CA GLN A 386 42.02 6.41 -5.33
C GLN A 386 41.61 5.10 -4.66
N PRO A 387 42.14 3.96 -5.07
CA PRO A 387 41.87 2.69 -4.39
C PRO A 387 42.55 2.66 -3.02
N GLY A 388 41.93 1.94 -2.09
CA GLY A 388 42.51 1.82 -0.74
C GLY A 388 41.53 1.23 0.26
N ASN A 389 41.99 1.18 1.51
CA ASN A 389 41.20 0.67 2.63
C ASN A 389 40.32 1.79 3.21
N VAL A 390 39.06 1.48 3.41
CA VAL A 390 38.03 2.36 4.00
C VAL A 390 37.56 1.77 5.30
N VAL A 391 37.49 2.57 6.36
CA VAL A 391 36.99 2.16 7.67
C VAL A 391 35.86 3.09 8.09
N LEU A 392 34.73 2.51 8.45
CA LEU A 392 33.61 3.22 9.07
C LEU A 392 33.49 2.80 10.53
N LYS A 393 33.66 3.76 11.44
CA LYS A 393 33.39 3.56 12.87
C LYS A 393 32.02 4.10 13.23
N VAL A 394 31.30 3.37 14.05
CA VAL A 394 29.96 3.74 14.52
C VAL A 394 29.88 3.64 16.04
N ALA A 395 29.19 4.58 16.65
CA ALA A 395 28.97 4.61 18.09
C ALA A 395 27.58 5.15 18.43
N ALA A 396 27.02 4.71 19.52
CA ALA A 396 25.80 5.24 20.11
C ALA A 396 25.91 5.26 21.63
N GLU A 397 25.21 6.17 22.27
CA GLU A 397 25.17 6.26 23.73
C GLU A 397 24.58 4.98 24.33
N GLY A 398 25.24 4.45 25.31
CA GLY A 398 24.82 3.23 26.04
C GLY A 398 25.04 1.91 25.28
N LEU A 399 25.60 1.92 24.07
CA LEU A 399 25.85 0.74 23.27
C LEU A 399 27.34 0.53 23.00
N ALA A 400 27.78 -0.72 22.87
CA ALA A 400 29.12 -1.01 22.40
C ALA A 400 29.31 -0.47 20.96
N SER A 401 30.41 0.26 20.74
CA SER A 401 30.81 0.75 19.42
C SER A 401 31.27 -0.39 18.51
N GLU A 402 31.16 -0.19 17.21
CA GLU A 402 31.52 -1.17 16.19
C GLU A 402 32.23 -0.49 15.02
N GLU A 403 33.01 -1.25 14.26
CA GLU A 403 33.62 -0.76 13.02
C GLU A 403 33.55 -1.78 11.91
N ILE A 404 33.52 -1.30 10.67
CA ILE A 404 33.59 -2.14 9.50
C ILE A 404 34.62 -1.60 8.51
N ALA A 405 35.41 -2.47 7.93
CA ALA A 405 36.44 -2.14 6.96
C ALA A 405 36.17 -2.84 5.62
N PHE A 406 36.44 -2.14 4.52
CA PHE A 406 36.42 -2.70 3.19
C PHE A 406 37.45 -2.00 2.30
N SER A 407 37.83 -2.64 1.19
CA SER A 407 38.78 -2.06 0.24
C SER A 407 38.08 -1.69 -1.05
N THR A 408 38.45 -0.55 -1.62
CA THR A 408 38.08 -0.18 -2.97
C THR A 408 39.12 -0.68 -3.95
N GLN A 409 38.68 -1.29 -5.04
CA GLN A 409 39.52 -1.91 -6.07
C GLN A 409 39.88 -0.89 -7.14
N PRO A 410 41.12 -0.94 -7.70
CA PRO A 410 41.49 -0.08 -8.79
C PRO A 410 40.68 -0.39 -10.05
N VAL A 411 40.32 0.65 -10.79
CA VAL A 411 39.63 0.55 -12.07
C VAL A 411 40.14 1.64 -13.00
N GLU A 412 40.21 1.35 -14.30
CA GLU A 412 40.56 2.35 -15.28
C GLU A 412 39.37 3.28 -15.51
N VAL A 413 39.58 4.58 -15.25
CA VAL A 413 38.62 5.64 -15.51
C VAL A 413 39.16 6.57 -16.56
N LYS A 414 38.47 6.69 -17.69
CA LYS A 414 38.83 7.58 -18.80
C LYS A 414 37.76 8.64 -18.99
N ASN A 415 38.14 9.90 -18.91
CA ASN A 415 37.21 11.04 -19.05
C ASN A 415 36.02 10.98 -18.08
N GLY A 416 36.24 10.52 -16.86
CA GLY A 416 35.19 10.38 -15.85
C GLY A 416 34.26 9.15 -16.04
N LEU A 417 34.57 8.27 -16.99
CA LEU A 417 33.78 7.06 -17.26
C LEU A 417 34.62 5.81 -16.96
N SER A 418 34.00 4.85 -16.27
CA SER A 418 34.51 3.52 -16.09
C SER A 418 33.98 2.60 -17.19
N THR A 419 34.80 1.68 -17.67
CA THR A 419 34.36 0.59 -18.58
C THR A 419 33.75 -0.59 -17.84
N PHE A 420 33.72 -0.54 -16.53
CA PHE A 420 33.20 -1.59 -15.67
C PHE A 420 31.70 -1.46 -15.47
N PHE A 421 30.97 -2.58 -15.58
CA PHE A 421 29.53 -2.67 -15.32
C PHE A 421 29.28 -3.46 -14.03
N PRO A 422 28.93 -2.82 -12.91
CA PRO A 422 28.78 -3.49 -11.62
C PRO A 422 27.58 -4.47 -11.55
N SER A 423 26.72 -4.47 -12.56
CA SER A 423 25.58 -5.38 -12.64
C SER A 423 25.90 -6.79 -13.17
N VAL A 424 27.12 -7.03 -13.64
CA VAL A 424 27.52 -8.37 -14.10
C VAL A 424 27.46 -9.38 -12.96
N GLY A 425 26.73 -10.47 -13.17
CA GLY A 425 26.54 -11.53 -12.18
C GLY A 425 25.40 -11.28 -11.18
N LEU A 426 24.67 -10.16 -11.29
CA LEU A 426 23.41 -9.98 -10.54
C LEU A 426 22.31 -10.86 -11.16
N PRO A 427 21.45 -11.49 -10.34
CA PRO A 427 20.35 -12.29 -10.84
C PRO A 427 19.39 -11.44 -11.68
N SER A 428 19.00 -11.93 -12.83
CA SER A 428 17.99 -11.32 -13.69
C SER A 428 16.65 -12.02 -13.49
N ARG A 429 15.57 -11.23 -13.44
CA ARG A 429 14.23 -11.80 -13.42
C ARG A 429 13.87 -12.52 -14.72
N PHE A 430 14.50 -12.17 -15.83
CA PHE A 430 14.30 -12.84 -17.12
C PHE A 430 14.79 -14.29 -17.12
N ASP A 431 15.70 -14.65 -16.22
CA ASP A 431 16.19 -16.02 -16.07
C ASP A 431 15.11 -16.99 -15.58
N ARG A 432 14.06 -16.47 -14.96
CA ARG A 432 12.91 -17.25 -14.46
C ARG A 432 12.01 -17.76 -15.59
N GLY A 433 11.97 -17.09 -16.72
CA GLY A 433 11.03 -17.34 -17.81
C GLY A 433 9.73 -16.56 -17.71
N GLU A 434 8.69 -17.04 -18.38
CA GLU A 434 7.39 -16.38 -18.41
C GLU A 434 6.67 -16.43 -17.06
N THR A 435 5.91 -15.38 -16.75
CA THR A 435 5.02 -15.38 -15.60
C THR A 435 3.87 -16.38 -15.82
N PRO A 436 3.58 -17.27 -14.86
CA PRO A 436 2.47 -18.19 -14.96
C PRO A 436 1.14 -17.47 -15.24
N SER A 437 0.27 -18.12 -16.01
CA SER A 437 -1.04 -17.58 -16.39
C SER A 437 -2.06 -17.58 -15.25
N SER A 438 -1.81 -18.34 -14.19
CA SER A 438 -2.69 -18.49 -13.03
C SER A 438 -1.98 -18.12 -11.74
N PRO A 439 -2.66 -17.47 -10.79
CA PRO A 439 -2.10 -17.24 -9.45
C PRO A 439 -1.92 -18.54 -8.67
N SER A 440 -1.10 -18.51 -7.60
CA SER A 440 -0.90 -19.62 -6.67
C SER A 440 -2.08 -19.85 -5.72
N TYR A 441 -3.00 -18.90 -5.63
CA TYR A 441 -4.15 -18.96 -4.76
C TYR A 441 -5.44 -19.21 -5.55
N LYS A 442 -6.47 -19.68 -4.86
CA LYS A 442 -7.81 -19.85 -5.40
C LYS A 442 -8.75 -18.79 -4.83
N GLU A 443 -9.60 -18.24 -5.69
CA GLU A 443 -10.72 -17.43 -5.22
C GLU A 443 -11.79 -18.31 -4.61
N THR A 444 -12.10 -18.09 -3.35
CA THR A 444 -13.14 -18.82 -2.62
C THR A 444 -14.41 -18.01 -2.45
N LYS A 445 -14.40 -16.74 -2.82
CA LYS A 445 -15.55 -15.83 -2.75
C LYS A 445 -16.17 -15.62 -4.12
N VAL A 446 -17.47 -15.70 -4.21
CA VAL A 446 -18.24 -15.46 -5.43
C VAL A 446 -19.27 -14.38 -5.16
N ASP A 447 -19.32 -13.37 -6.01
CA ASP A 447 -20.35 -12.34 -5.95
C ASP A 447 -21.71 -12.92 -6.34
N VAL A 448 -22.72 -12.56 -5.57
CA VAL A 448 -24.11 -12.87 -5.88
C VAL A 448 -24.77 -11.62 -6.43
N ARG A 449 -25.16 -11.66 -7.70
CA ARG A 449 -25.69 -10.49 -8.38
C ARG A 449 -27.02 -10.02 -7.80
N VAL A 450 -27.20 -8.71 -7.78
CA VAL A 450 -28.47 -8.06 -7.49
C VAL A 450 -29.30 -7.99 -8.76
N ALA A 451 -30.53 -8.48 -8.69
CA ALA A 451 -31.51 -8.47 -9.79
C ALA A 451 -32.42 -7.25 -9.74
N ASP A 452 -32.80 -6.80 -8.55
CA ASP A 452 -33.73 -5.69 -8.34
C ASP A 452 -33.49 -5.04 -6.97
N VAL A 453 -34.02 -3.82 -6.77
CA VAL A 453 -33.82 -3.05 -5.54
C VAL A 453 -35.08 -2.25 -5.19
N THR A 454 -35.39 -2.22 -3.90
CA THR A 454 -36.39 -1.30 -3.33
C THR A 454 -35.78 -0.48 -2.20
N ALA A 455 -36.19 0.78 -2.06
CA ALA A 455 -35.65 1.69 -1.07
C ALA A 455 -36.75 2.48 -0.39
N GLY A 456 -36.52 2.89 0.85
CA GLY A 456 -37.47 3.68 1.64
C GLY A 456 -37.75 5.06 1.07
N THR A 457 -36.84 5.57 0.25
CA THR A 457 -36.97 6.85 -0.47
C THR A 457 -36.07 6.87 -1.70
N ASN A 458 -36.28 7.84 -2.60
CA ASN A 458 -35.47 8.03 -3.81
C ASN A 458 -35.32 6.73 -4.65
N GLN A 459 -36.41 5.99 -4.78
CA GLN A 459 -36.47 4.70 -5.50
C GLN A 459 -35.88 4.78 -6.90
N ARG A 460 -36.03 5.90 -7.59
CA ARG A 460 -35.49 6.10 -8.95
C ARG A 460 -33.97 5.94 -9.01
N ASP A 461 -33.27 6.32 -7.94
CA ASP A 461 -31.81 6.30 -7.86
C ASP A 461 -31.28 5.07 -7.14
N ALA A 462 -32.15 4.18 -6.65
CA ALA A 462 -31.74 3.01 -5.86
C ALA A 462 -30.77 2.09 -6.62
N GLY A 463 -30.96 1.94 -7.93
CA GLY A 463 -30.07 1.16 -8.79
C GLY A 463 -28.62 1.64 -8.84
N LYS A 464 -28.38 2.90 -8.52
CA LYS A 464 -27.02 3.47 -8.45
C LYS A 464 -26.16 2.90 -7.32
N SER A 465 -26.77 2.22 -6.36
CA SER A 465 -26.03 1.57 -5.27
C SER A 465 -25.41 0.22 -5.63
N PHE A 466 -25.63 -0.26 -6.87
CA PHE A 466 -25.04 -1.53 -7.36
C PHE A 466 -24.85 -1.54 -8.89
N ASP A 467 -24.73 -0.38 -9.53
CA ASP A 467 -24.61 -0.22 -10.97
C ASP A 467 -23.19 -0.35 -11.50
N ASP A 468 -22.24 -0.73 -10.64
CA ASP A 468 -20.82 -0.81 -10.96
C ASP A 468 -20.18 0.54 -11.31
N ASN A 469 -20.85 1.63 -11.02
CA ASN A 469 -20.32 2.97 -11.25
C ASN A 469 -20.18 3.71 -9.91
N GLU A 470 -18.98 3.72 -9.35
CA GLU A 470 -18.70 4.36 -8.06
C GLU A 470 -18.70 5.90 -8.11
N LEU A 471 -19.03 6.48 -9.26
CA LEU A 471 -19.27 7.91 -9.45
C LEU A 471 -20.76 8.27 -9.27
N SER A 472 -21.62 7.26 -9.19
CA SER A 472 -23.03 7.41 -8.88
C SER A 472 -23.33 6.92 -7.47
N GLU A 473 -24.49 7.29 -6.92
CA GLU A 473 -24.86 6.95 -5.54
C GLU A 473 -26.37 6.98 -5.32
N TRP A 474 -26.85 6.18 -4.38
CA TRP A 474 -28.17 6.33 -3.81
C TRP A 474 -28.10 7.11 -2.50
N LYS A 475 -29.04 8.03 -2.30
CA LYS A 475 -29.15 8.85 -1.10
C LYS A 475 -30.57 8.83 -0.55
N ASN A 476 -30.75 8.66 0.76
CA ASN A 476 -32.06 8.80 1.37
C ASN A 476 -32.43 10.29 1.63
N ASP A 477 -33.62 10.53 2.15
CA ASP A 477 -34.16 11.87 2.42
C ASP A 477 -33.76 12.46 3.78
N GLY A 478 -32.85 11.84 4.49
CA GLY A 478 -32.37 12.28 5.80
C GLY A 478 -33.22 11.80 6.97
N ARG A 479 -34.24 10.95 6.74
CA ARG A 479 -35.12 10.43 7.79
C ARG A 479 -34.78 9.00 8.13
N LEU A 480 -34.76 8.68 9.42
CA LEU A 480 -34.38 7.34 9.88
C LEU A 480 -35.39 6.26 9.43
N ASN A 481 -36.67 6.56 9.39
CA ASN A 481 -37.71 5.63 8.99
C ASN A 481 -37.70 5.25 7.50
N THR A 482 -37.07 6.06 6.68
CA THR A 482 -36.86 5.80 5.24
C THR A 482 -35.43 5.39 4.90
N ALA A 483 -34.56 5.30 5.91
CA ALA A 483 -33.16 4.97 5.76
C ALA A 483 -32.93 3.45 5.67
N TRP A 484 -33.53 2.82 4.65
CA TRP A 484 -33.35 1.42 4.33
C TRP A 484 -33.38 1.19 2.83
N ILE A 485 -32.72 0.11 2.41
CA ILE A 485 -32.65 -0.36 1.03
C ILE A 485 -32.63 -1.89 1.03
N THR A 486 -33.41 -2.49 0.14
CA THR A 486 -33.55 -3.94 0.02
C THR A 486 -33.14 -4.38 -1.38
N TYR A 487 -32.18 -5.25 -1.45
CA TYR A 487 -31.66 -5.87 -2.66
C TYR A 487 -32.26 -7.25 -2.86
N LYS A 488 -32.80 -7.51 -4.03
CA LYS A 488 -33.22 -8.84 -4.46
C LYS A 488 -32.09 -9.46 -5.28
N LEU A 489 -31.63 -10.62 -4.86
CA LEU A 489 -30.55 -11.35 -5.52
C LEU A 489 -31.10 -12.19 -6.68
N GLU A 490 -30.28 -12.41 -7.73
CA GLU A 490 -30.63 -13.27 -8.87
C GLU A 490 -30.92 -14.74 -8.46
N ARG A 491 -30.35 -15.17 -7.35
CA ARG A 491 -30.52 -16.52 -6.82
C ARG A 491 -30.50 -16.54 -5.31
N ARG A 492 -31.14 -17.51 -4.75
CA ARG A 492 -31.07 -17.77 -3.32
C ARG A 492 -29.68 -18.31 -2.97
N ALA A 493 -28.96 -17.62 -2.12
CA ALA A 493 -27.60 -17.95 -1.72
C ALA A 493 -27.41 -17.79 -0.21
N GLU A 494 -26.39 -18.43 0.31
CA GLU A 494 -25.90 -18.21 1.67
C GLU A 494 -24.88 -17.07 1.60
N ILE A 495 -25.18 -15.95 2.26
CA ILE A 495 -24.36 -14.74 2.19
C ILE A 495 -23.48 -14.69 3.43
N ASP A 496 -22.19 -14.72 3.21
CA ASP A 496 -21.16 -14.74 4.25
C ASP A 496 -20.52 -13.36 4.46
N ASP A 497 -20.62 -12.46 3.46
CA ASP A 497 -19.98 -11.16 3.50
C ASP A 497 -20.78 -10.16 2.65
N ILE A 498 -20.87 -8.93 3.11
CA ILE A 498 -21.43 -7.83 2.34
C ILE A 498 -20.39 -6.74 2.26
N CYS A 499 -19.90 -6.49 1.06
CA CYS A 499 -19.00 -5.39 0.79
C CYS A 499 -19.81 -4.13 0.50
N ILE A 500 -19.61 -3.08 1.28
CA ILE A 500 -20.34 -1.82 1.12
C ILE A 500 -19.39 -0.62 1.08
N LYS A 501 -19.63 0.30 0.16
CA LYS A 501 -18.95 1.58 0.10
C LYS A 501 -19.93 2.70 0.40
N LEU A 502 -19.66 3.49 1.41
CA LEU A 502 -20.51 4.56 1.93
C LEU A 502 -19.83 5.91 1.82
N THR A 503 -20.61 6.98 1.73
CA THR A 503 -20.09 8.35 1.74
C THR A 503 -19.35 8.65 3.03
N GLY A 504 -18.21 9.32 2.90
CA GLY A 504 -17.40 9.72 4.06
C GLY A 504 -16.78 8.56 4.83
N TRP A 505 -16.76 7.37 4.25
CA TRP A 505 -16.27 6.11 4.81
C TRP A 505 -14.91 6.20 5.51
N ARG A 506 -14.08 7.17 5.17
CA ARG A 506 -12.79 7.43 5.83
C ARG A 506 -12.93 8.04 7.21
N GLN A 507 -13.96 8.85 7.41
CA GLN A 507 -14.15 9.67 8.62
C GLN A 507 -15.38 9.26 9.41
N ARG A 508 -16.36 8.63 8.76
CA ARG A 508 -17.67 8.28 9.30
C ARG A 508 -17.78 6.80 9.61
N SER A 509 -18.57 6.49 10.60
CA SER A 509 -19.02 5.15 10.98
C SER A 509 -20.54 5.15 11.00
N TYR A 510 -21.15 4.13 10.40
CA TYR A 510 -22.60 4.01 10.26
C TYR A 510 -23.14 2.89 11.13
N PRO A 511 -24.10 3.15 12.03
CA PRO A 511 -24.78 2.11 12.79
C PRO A 511 -25.80 1.40 11.89
N LEU A 512 -25.49 0.18 11.45
CA LEU A 512 -26.30 -0.57 10.50
C LEU A 512 -26.90 -1.83 11.12
N GLU A 513 -28.03 -2.24 10.57
CA GLU A 513 -28.58 -3.58 10.67
C GLU A 513 -28.72 -4.16 9.27
N VAL A 514 -28.38 -5.45 9.12
CA VAL A 514 -28.54 -6.19 7.87
C VAL A 514 -29.40 -7.40 8.10
N TYR A 515 -30.38 -7.57 7.23
CA TYR A 515 -31.35 -8.66 7.29
C TYR A 515 -31.26 -9.52 6.02
N ALA A 516 -31.38 -10.82 6.19
CA ALA A 516 -31.61 -11.80 5.10
C ALA A 516 -33.08 -12.24 5.19
N GLY A 517 -33.93 -11.69 4.33
CA GLY A 517 -35.38 -11.76 4.54
C GLY A 517 -35.78 -11.12 5.88
N GLU A 518 -36.40 -11.89 6.78
CA GLU A 518 -36.78 -11.42 8.11
C GLU A 518 -35.69 -11.62 9.19
N HIS A 519 -34.59 -12.30 8.87
CA HIS A 519 -33.56 -12.65 9.83
C HIS A 519 -32.48 -11.59 9.92
N LEU A 520 -32.26 -11.05 11.12
CA LEU A 520 -31.12 -10.18 11.40
C LEU A 520 -29.82 -11.01 11.34
N ILE A 521 -28.95 -10.70 10.37
CA ILE A 521 -27.71 -11.43 10.14
C ILE A 521 -26.45 -10.65 10.55
N TRP A 522 -26.57 -9.33 10.65
CA TRP A 522 -25.48 -8.46 11.11
C TRP A 522 -26.03 -7.19 11.77
N SER A 523 -25.39 -6.70 12.83
CA SER A 523 -25.70 -5.42 13.47
C SER A 523 -24.44 -4.85 14.12
N GLY A 524 -24.12 -3.61 13.81
CA GLY A 524 -22.93 -2.94 14.35
C GLY A 524 -22.70 -1.56 13.76
N ASN A 525 -21.56 -0.99 14.10
CA ASN A 525 -21.04 0.20 13.45
C ASN A 525 -20.03 -0.19 12.38
N THR A 526 -20.12 0.41 11.20
CA THR A 526 -19.12 0.18 10.17
C THR A 526 -17.75 0.69 10.60
N GLU A 527 -16.71 -0.01 10.24
CA GLU A 527 -15.33 0.47 10.41
C GLU A 527 -15.08 1.66 9.48
N LYS A 528 -14.19 2.56 9.90
CA LYS A 528 -13.64 3.58 9.00
C LYS A 528 -12.61 2.91 8.12
N SER A 529 -12.77 3.05 6.83
CA SER A 529 -11.94 2.38 5.82
C SER A 529 -11.45 3.38 4.77
N LEU A 530 -10.60 2.93 3.89
CA LEU A 530 -10.15 3.68 2.72
C LEU A 530 -10.72 3.13 1.40
N GLY A 531 -11.66 2.23 1.49
CA GLY A 531 -12.34 1.60 0.37
C GLY A 531 -13.66 0.99 0.82
N TYR A 532 -13.88 -0.27 0.47
CA TYR A 532 -15.04 -1.02 0.92
C TYR A 532 -14.92 -1.41 2.39
N VAL A 533 -16.05 -1.45 3.04
CA VAL A 533 -16.21 -2.07 4.34
C VAL A 533 -16.84 -3.44 4.15
N HIS A 534 -16.30 -4.45 4.79
CA HIS A 534 -16.81 -5.82 4.78
C HIS A 534 -17.64 -6.07 6.04
N LEU A 535 -18.89 -6.40 5.84
CA LEU A 535 -19.79 -6.82 6.91
C LEU A 535 -19.79 -8.35 6.94
N MET A 536 -18.89 -8.92 7.74
CA MET A 536 -18.74 -10.37 7.87
C MET A 536 -19.91 -10.96 8.64
N ILE A 537 -20.52 -12.00 8.11
CA ILE A 537 -21.71 -12.63 8.66
C ILE A 537 -21.31 -13.91 9.41
N ASP A 538 -21.38 -13.88 10.74
CA ASP A 538 -21.00 -15.02 11.59
C ASP A 538 -21.92 -16.24 11.42
N ARG A 539 -23.19 -16.00 11.10
CA ARG A 539 -24.20 -17.05 10.92
C ARG A 539 -24.97 -16.79 9.63
N PRO A 540 -24.43 -17.23 8.49
CA PRO A 540 -25.06 -17.03 7.21
C PRO A 540 -26.44 -17.67 7.13
N VAL A 541 -27.39 -16.98 6.50
CA VAL A 541 -28.74 -17.46 6.24
C VAL A 541 -28.97 -17.45 4.74
N ARG A 542 -29.49 -18.56 4.22
CA ARG A 542 -29.78 -18.68 2.79
C ARG A 542 -30.99 -17.84 2.42
N SER A 543 -30.77 -16.76 1.66
CA SER A 543 -31.79 -15.80 1.22
C SER A 543 -31.56 -15.38 -0.23
N ASP A 544 -32.61 -14.87 -0.86
CA ASP A 544 -32.58 -14.11 -2.11
C ASP A 544 -32.87 -12.62 -1.90
N GLU A 545 -32.94 -12.20 -0.64
CA GLU A 545 -33.21 -10.81 -0.29
C GLU A 545 -32.29 -10.36 0.86
N ILE A 546 -31.67 -9.20 0.70
CA ILE A 546 -30.81 -8.56 1.70
C ILE A 546 -31.32 -7.13 1.91
N THR A 547 -31.66 -6.80 3.15
CA THR A 547 -32.03 -5.44 3.55
C THR A 547 -30.96 -4.82 4.42
N ILE A 548 -30.50 -3.64 4.06
CA ILE A 548 -29.62 -2.81 4.87
C ILE A 548 -30.40 -1.63 5.39
N ARG A 549 -30.34 -1.37 6.68
CA ARG A 549 -31.01 -0.24 7.27
C ARG A 549 -30.14 0.44 8.34
N LEU A 550 -30.32 1.75 8.47
CA LEU A 550 -29.68 2.55 9.52
C LEU A 550 -30.39 2.31 10.85
N LYS A 551 -29.62 1.96 11.89
CA LYS A 551 -30.14 1.70 13.23
C LYS A 551 -30.37 2.96 14.07
N GLY A 552 -29.65 4.03 13.77
CA GLY A 552 -29.69 5.29 14.53
C GLY A 552 -29.03 6.43 13.77
N ALA A 553 -29.03 7.62 14.35
CA ALA A 553 -28.37 8.77 13.76
C ALA A 553 -26.85 8.55 13.65
N THR A 554 -26.26 9.03 12.56
CA THR A 554 -24.82 9.10 12.41
C THR A 554 -24.24 10.28 13.20
N GLN A 555 -22.91 10.36 13.31
CA GLN A 555 -22.22 11.44 14.03
C GLN A 555 -22.54 12.85 13.48
N ASP A 556 -22.97 12.95 12.22
CA ASP A 556 -23.17 14.21 11.51
C ASP A 556 -24.65 14.58 11.32
N SER A 557 -25.56 14.04 12.11
CA SER A 557 -27.02 14.24 11.98
C SER A 557 -27.66 13.78 10.66
N ASP A 558 -26.92 13.30 9.70
CA ASP A 558 -27.46 12.68 8.49
C ASP A 558 -28.04 11.31 8.84
N ALA A 559 -29.28 11.06 8.50
CA ALA A 559 -29.93 9.79 8.83
C ALA A 559 -29.30 8.61 8.10
N PHE A 560 -29.01 8.76 6.82
CA PHE A 560 -28.24 7.82 6.02
C PHE A 560 -27.46 8.64 5.02
N GLY A 561 -26.16 8.45 4.98
CA GLY A 561 -25.36 9.05 3.94
C GLY A 561 -25.71 8.48 2.57
N GLN A 562 -24.74 8.38 1.74
CA GLN A 562 -24.91 7.85 0.40
C GLN A 562 -24.37 6.43 0.37
N ILE A 563 -25.11 5.50 -0.26
CA ILE A 563 -24.59 4.20 -0.61
C ILE A 563 -24.04 4.32 -2.03
N ILE A 564 -22.73 4.17 -2.14
CA ILE A 564 -22.02 4.25 -3.41
C ILE A 564 -22.06 2.90 -4.12
N GLU A 565 -21.80 1.81 -3.40
CA GLU A 565 -21.82 0.47 -3.98
C GLU A 565 -22.06 -0.61 -2.92
N VAL A 566 -22.81 -1.65 -3.28
CA VAL A 566 -23.03 -2.85 -2.46
C VAL A 566 -22.79 -4.10 -3.27
N VAL A 567 -22.07 -5.05 -2.71
CA VAL A 567 -21.82 -6.36 -3.29
C VAL A 567 -22.12 -7.44 -2.24
N ALA A 568 -23.04 -8.35 -2.53
CA ALA A 568 -23.29 -9.52 -1.72
C ALA A 568 -22.34 -10.65 -2.14
N VAL A 569 -21.71 -11.31 -1.17
CA VAL A 569 -20.68 -12.31 -1.38
C VAL A 569 -21.07 -13.63 -0.72
N SER A 570 -20.94 -14.71 -1.46
CA SER A 570 -21.08 -16.08 -0.97
C SER A 570 -19.75 -16.80 -1.07
N TYR A 571 -19.36 -17.52 -0.03
CA TYR A 571 -18.21 -18.41 -0.14
C TYR A 571 -18.57 -19.64 -0.97
N THR A 572 -17.75 -20.00 -1.92
CA THR A 572 -17.85 -21.30 -2.56
C THR A 572 -17.36 -22.35 -1.56
N HIS A 573 -18.31 -22.93 -0.83
CA HIS A 573 -17.96 -24.06 0.01
C HIS A 573 -17.58 -25.25 -0.87
N LEU A 574 -16.29 -25.50 -0.99
CA LEU A 574 -15.80 -26.86 -1.13
C LEU A 574 -15.80 -27.49 0.26
N ARG A 575 -16.97 -27.63 0.86
CA ARG A 575 -17.18 -28.65 1.89
C ARG A 575 -17.54 -29.93 1.16
N ALA A 576 -16.53 -30.79 0.99
CA ALA A 576 -16.78 -32.22 0.75
C ALA A 576 -17.36 -32.84 2.02
#